data_8703022d9d7ec602b20cc1d9d712f2a0
#
_entry.id   8703022d9d7ec602b20cc1d9d712f2a0
#
_cell.length_a   1.000
_cell.length_b   1.000
_cell.length_c   1.000
_cell.angle_alpha   90.00
_cell.angle_beta   90.00
_cell.angle_gamma   90.00
#
_symmetry.space_group_name_H-M   'P 1'
#
loop_
_entity.id
_entity.type
_entity.pdbx_description
1 polymer ?
#
loop_
_entity_poly.entity_id
_entity_poly.type
_entity_poly.pdbx_seq_one_letter_code
_entity_poly.pdbx_strand_id
1 'polypeptide(L)'
;SKMVQTGILDTFIPKDWADANGTTADAYTGFLPLQTLNKVFMYNNTGSKTYDNCWDFVAEGEHGLYMDIDSEIVGKNFLYMLTEDTYAGWLKEAFDALSADEQAYFQPTVDAMASEASDLGLGENGKYALAWIKLWVESYNAQTDDGPICNTLVDKSATDQFGLLVYSKLRSVEESATVSVNNVNVAAYQDGYTGIGGFGYCHYLFVTDNSPLPWTACAFIAYMTCTEDGFSAWGKDMGGYSSNPTVAEAIEATYGHQKGGYVDGVDTFPAKDDHGYEWWTNQGKLVLEDPEYCSSVAFTVGSWIELLTKYSAG
;
A
#
# COMPACT_ATOMS: atom_id res chain seq x y z
N SER A 1 11.47 -16.14 -4.73
CA SER A 1 12.04 -15.37 -5.87
C SER A 1 12.86 -16.27 -6.77
N LYS A 2 12.71 -16.14 -8.10
CA LYS A 2 13.56 -16.89 -9.07
C LYS A 2 15.04 -16.58 -8.88
N MET A 3 15.39 -15.36 -8.49
CA MET A 3 16.79 -14.94 -8.27
C MET A 3 17.44 -15.68 -7.10
N VAL A 4 16.71 -16.00 -6.03
CA VAL A 4 17.20 -16.82 -4.95
C VAL A 4 17.32 -18.29 -5.41
N GLN A 5 16.32 -18.82 -6.10
CA GLN A 5 16.34 -20.20 -6.62
C GLN A 5 17.47 -20.45 -7.61
N THR A 6 17.89 -19.44 -8.37
CA THR A 6 18.99 -19.51 -9.33
C THR A 6 20.35 -19.17 -8.73
N GLY A 7 20.43 -18.86 -7.42
CA GLY A 7 21.67 -18.53 -6.72
C GLY A 7 22.28 -17.17 -7.11
N ILE A 8 21.45 -16.24 -7.62
CA ILE A 8 21.88 -14.84 -7.90
C ILE A 8 21.84 -14.00 -6.61
N LEU A 9 20.89 -14.32 -5.74
CA LEU A 9 20.68 -13.66 -4.45
C LEU A 9 20.74 -14.67 -3.32
N ASP A 10 21.50 -14.34 -2.28
CA ASP A 10 21.56 -15.07 -1.03
C ASP A 10 20.68 -14.42 0.03
N THR A 11 20.04 -15.23 0.84
CA THR A 11 19.30 -14.78 2.02
C THR A 11 20.25 -14.72 3.22
N PHE A 12 20.11 -13.66 4.00
CA PHE A 12 20.81 -13.54 5.28
C PHE A 12 19.81 -13.10 6.35
N ILE A 13 19.70 -13.87 7.42
CA ILE A 13 18.80 -13.57 8.54
C ILE A 13 19.66 -13.22 9.77
N PRO A 14 19.68 -11.94 10.21
CA PRO A 14 20.38 -11.56 11.42
C PRO A 14 19.78 -12.26 12.64
N LYS A 15 20.65 -12.75 13.54
CA LYS A 15 20.22 -13.45 14.75
C LYS A 15 19.29 -12.59 15.61
N ASP A 16 19.65 -11.32 15.81
CA ASP A 16 18.89 -10.41 16.68
C ASP A 16 17.51 -10.09 16.09
N TRP A 17 17.38 -10.05 14.74
CA TRP A 17 16.09 -9.94 14.10
C TRP A 17 15.25 -11.19 14.33
N ALA A 18 15.83 -12.37 14.16
CA ALA A 18 15.15 -13.64 14.37
C ALA A 18 14.68 -13.79 15.83
N ASP A 19 15.56 -13.50 16.79
CA ASP A 19 15.24 -13.54 18.23
C ASP A 19 14.07 -12.58 18.57
N ALA A 20 14.08 -11.35 18.03
CA ALA A 20 13.01 -10.37 18.24
C ALA A 20 11.65 -10.84 17.64
N ASN A 21 11.69 -11.64 16.59
CA ASN A 21 10.52 -12.24 15.96
C ASN A 21 10.14 -13.64 16.52
N GLY A 22 10.75 -14.06 17.63
CA GLY A 22 10.43 -15.32 18.30
C GLY A 22 10.82 -16.58 17.54
N THR A 23 11.82 -16.49 16.66
CA THR A 23 12.34 -17.59 15.83
C THR A 23 13.87 -17.69 15.92
N THR A 24 14.48 -18.52 15.11
CA THR A 24 15.94 -18.56 14.93
C THR A 24 16.29 -18.35 13.46
N ALA A 25 17.51 -17.86 13.19
CA ALA A 25 17.95 -17.63 11.82
C ALA A 25 17.87 -18.90 10.94
N ASP A 26 18.15 -20.06 11.52
CA ASP A 26 18.12 -21.35 10.81
C ASP A 26 16.68 -21.89 10.61
N ALA A 27 15.74 -21.50 11.46
CA ALA A 27 14.35 -21.95 11.37
C ALA A 27 13.49 -21.05 10.47
N TYR A 28 13.92 -19.81 10.23
CA TYR A 28 13.18 -18.89 9.38
C TYR A 28 13.45 -19.17 7.91
N THR A 29 12.43 -19.57 7.17
CA THR A 29 12.52 -19.96 5.76
C THR A 29 12.11 -18.87 4.77
N GLY A 30 11.63 -17.73 5.28
CA GLY A 30 11.21 -16.58 4.46
C GLY A 30 12.38 -15.70 4.00
N PHE A 31 12.04 -14.66 3.27
CA PHE A 31 12.99 -13.59 2.93
C PHE A 31 13.01 -12.56 4.07
N LEU A 32 14.19 -11.98 4.34
CA LEU A 32 14.31 -10.96 5.38
C LEU A 32 13.57 -9.68 4.98
N PRO A 33 12.49 -9.31 5.66
CA PRO A 33 11.86 -8.02 5.43
C PRO A 33 12.64 -6.92 6.16
N LEU A 34 12.83 -5.78 5.51
CA LEU A 34 13.33 -4.56 6.16
C LEU A 34 12.18 -3.84 6.85
N GLN A 35 11.12 -3.60 6.10
CA GLN A 35 9.96 -2.83 6.53
C GLN A 35 8.71 -3.21 5.74
N THR A 36 7.55 -2.90 6.31
CA THR A 36 6.31 -2.78 5.57
C THR A 36 6.11 -1.31 5.21
N LEU A 37 5.86 -1.03 3.94
CA LEU A 37 5.36 0.25 3.46
C LEU A 37 3.87 0.15 3.18
N ASN A 38 3.14 1.24 3.38
CA ASN A 38 1.75 1.31 2.97
C ASN A 38 1.53 2.36 1.86
N LYS A 39 0.79 1.95 0.84
CA LYS A 39 0.10 2.87 -0.07
C LYS A 39 -1.29 3.10 0.51
N VAL A 40 -1.70 4.35 0.63
CA VAL A 40 -3.00 4.69 1.20
C VAL A 40 -3.78 5.60 0.26
N PHE A 41 -5.10 5.52 0.34
CA PHE A 41 -5.96 6.45 -0.39
C PHE A 41 -5.90 7.82 0.28
N MET A 42 -5.47 8.80 -0.50
CA MET A 42 -5.42 10.20 -0.11
C MET A 42 -6.18 11.06 -1.11
N TYR A 43 -6.76 12.15 -0.64
CA TYR A 43 -7.44 13.12 -1.49
C TYR A 43 -7.10 14.54 -1.07
N ASN A 44 -7.10 15.44 -2.06
CA ASN A 44 -6.95 16.87 -1.81
C ASN A 44 -8.21 17.41 -1.11
N ASN A 45 -8.04 18.07 0.03
CA ASN A 45 -9.12 18.53 0.88
C ASN A 45 -9.50 20.01 0.66
N THR A 46 -8.94 20.64 -0.37
CA THR A 46 -9.26 22.04 -0.70
C THR A 46 -10.55 22.19 -1.51
N GLY A 47 -11.10 21.07 -1.97
CA GLY A 47 -12.40 20.98 -2.63
C GLY A 47 -13.55 20.66 -1.68
N SER A 48 -14.62 20.14 -2.24
CA SER A 48 -15.84 19.78 -1.51
C SER A 48 -16.09 18.27 -1.44
N LYS A 49 -15.31 17.45 -2.17
CA LYS A 49 -15.48 15.99 -2.18
C LYS A 49 -14.92 15.39 -0.91
N THR A 50 -15.63 14.37 -0.41
CA THR A 50 -15.19 13.42 0.60
C THR A 50 -15.32 12.01 0.04
N TYR A 51 -14.59 11.08 0.60
CA TYR A 51 -14.60 9.67 0.19
C TYR A 51 -14.80 8.83 1.44
N ASP A 52 -16.06 8.47 1.69
CA ASP A 52 -16.47 7.79 2.92
C ASP A 52 -16.51 6.26 2.74
N ASN A 53 -16.37 5.80 1.50
CA ASN A 53 -16.41 4.40 1.12
C ASN A 53 -15.38 4.11 0.02
N CYS A 54 -14.76 2.94 0.02
CA CYS A 54 -13.79 2.60 -1.03
C CYS A 54 -14.42 2.47 -2.44
N TRP A 55 -15.74 2.33 -2.56
CA TRP A 55 -16.44 2.35 -3.84
C TRP A 55 -16.56 3.77 -4.42
N ASP A 56 -16.41 4.82 -3.60
CA ASP A 56 -16.40 6.20 -4.10
C ASP A 56 -15.25 6.44 -5.07
N PHE A 57 -14.11 5.75 -4.88
CA PHE A 57 -12.94 5.86 -5.75
C PHE A 57 -13.15 5.32 -7.16
N VAL A 58 -14.21 4.56 -7.38
CA VAL A 58 -14.55 3.95 -8.67
C VAL A 58 -15.93 4.39 -9.18
N ALA A 59 -16.47 5.44 -8.60
CA ALA A 59 -17.73 6.04 -9.02
C ALA A 59 -17.61 6.74 -10.39
N GLU A 60 -18.75 7.05 -11.00
CA GLU A 60 -18.81 7.70 -12.31
C GLU A 60 -18.06 9.05 -12.31
N GLY A 61 -17.15 9.20 -13.26
CA GLY A 61 -16.36 10.42 -13.43
C GLY A 61 -15.17 10.56 -12.47
N GLU A 62 -14.92 9.58 -11.63
CA GLU A 62 -13.74 9.54 -10.78
C GLU A 62 -12.53 8.97 -11.53
N HIS A 63 -11.38 9.66 -11.44
CA HIS A 63 -10.14 9.29 -12.10
C HIS A 63 -8.97 9.41 -11.12
N GLY A 64 -8.86 8.43 -10.21
CA GLY A 64 -7.81 8.40 -9.21
C GLY A 64 -6.40 8.36 -9.80
N LEU A 65 -5.47 9.08 -9.21
CA LEU A 65 -4.07 9.01 -9.58
C LEU A 65 -3.46 7.71 -9.04
N TYR A 66 -2.87 6.91 -9.90
CA TYR A 66 -2.26 5.65 -9.52
C TYR A 66 -1.07 5.32 -10.41
N MET A 67 -0.12 4.56 -9.88
CA MET A 67 1.00 4.08 -10.68
C MET A 67 0.53 3.17 -11.82
N ASP A 68 1.17 3.31 -12.97
CA ASP A 68 0.91 2.44 -14.10
C ASP A 68 1.22 0.98 -13.75
N ILE A 69 0.18 0.14 -13.71
CA ILE A 69 0.27 -1.27 -13.36
C ILE A 69 1.08 -2.12 -14.35
N ASP A 70 1.38 -1.63 -15.54
CA ASP A 70 2.25 -2.33 -16.49
C ASP A 70 3.72 -2.09 -16.21
N SER A 71 4.05 -0.98 -15.56
CA SER A 71 5.41 -0.60 -15.21
C SER A 71 5.81 -0.96 -13.77
N GLU A 72 4.83 -1.16 -12.88
CA GLU A 72 5.07 -1.41 -11.45
C GLU A 72 4.30 -2.63 -10.92
N ILE A 73 5.06 -3.65 -10.48
CA ILE A 73 4.48 -4.92 -9.98
C ILE A 73 3.71 -4.74 -8.67
N VAL A 74 4.13 -3.81 -7.78
CA VAL A 74 3.47 -3.57 -6.48
C VAL A 74 2.03 -3.11 -6.69
N GLY A 75 1.79 -2.22 -7.67
CA GLY A 75 0.45 -1.80 -8.04
C GLY A 75 -0.43 -2.94 -8.56
N LYS A 76 0.16 -3.84 -9.35
CA LYS A 76 -0.55 -5.03 -9.84
C LYS A 76 -0.82 -6.03 -8.71
N ASN A 77 0.11 -6.22 -7.78
CA ASN A 77 -0.07 -7.09 -6.62
C ASN A 77 -1.21 -6.61 -5.70
N PHE A 78 -1.40 -5.30 -5.55
CA PHE A 78 -2.57 -4.77 -4.85
C PHE A 78 -3.88 -5.30 -5.45
N LEU A 79 -4.02 -5.23 -6.79
CA LEU A 79 -5.21 -5.72 -7.47
C LEU A 79 -5.38 -7.25 -7.31
N TYR A 80 -4.27 -8.00 -7.32
CA TYR A 80 -4.32 -9.44 -7.07
C TYR A 80 -4.83 -9.74 -5.66
N MET A 81 -4.29 -9.04 -4.65
CA MET A 81 -4.70 -9.25 -3.26
C MET A 81 -6.20 -8.99 -3.03
N LEU A 82 -6.81 -8.06 -3.77
CA LEU A 82 -8.24 -7.81 -3.65
C LEU A 82 -9.11 -9.03 -3.97
N THR A 83 -8.57 -10.01 -4.72
CA THR A 83 -9.28 -11.25 -5.06
C THR A 83 -9.17 -12.34 -3.99
N GLU A 84 -8.36 -12.16 -2.95
CA GLU A 84 -8.32 -13.03 -1.79
C GLU A 84 -9.62 -12.88 -0.99
N ASP A 85 -10.13 -14.00 -0.43
CA ASP A 85 -11.47 -14.08 0.14
C ASP A 85 -11.74 -13.03 1.24
N THR A 86 -10.76 -12.75 2.09
CA THR A 86 -10.87 -11.75 3.16
C THR A 86 -11.08 -10.35 2.58
N TYR A 87 -10.26 -9.96 1.61
CA TYR A 87 -10.30 -8.62 1.03
C TYR A 87 -11.48 -8.44 0.08
N ALA A 88 -11.85 -9.48 -0.66
CA ALA A 88 -13.10 -9.53 -1.41
C ALA A 88 -14.32 -9.38 -0.49
N GLY A 89 -14.24 -9.96 0.71
CA GLY A 89 -15.24 -9.78 1.78
C GLY A 89 -15.35 -8.33 2.25
N TRP A 90 -14.23 -7.63 2.43
CA TRP A 90 -14.24 -6.20 2.81
C TRP A 90 -14.86 -5.32 1.72
N LEU A 91 -14.61 -5.63 0.45
CA LEU A 91 -15.25 -4.92 -0.67
C LEU A 91 -16.76 -5.15 -0.72
N LYS A 92 -17.21 -6.38 -0.40
CA LYS A 92 -18.63 -6.68 -0.26
C LYS A 92 -19.27 -5.94 0.92
N GLU A 93 -18.63 -5.95 2.09
CA GLU A 93 -19.11 -5.20 3.26
C GLU A 93 -19.25 -3.70 2.96
N ALA A 94 -18.27 -3.14 2.26
CA ALA A 94 -18.32 -1.74 1.84
C ALA A 94 -19.44 -1.49 0.82
N PHE A 95 -19.67 -2.40 -0.13
CA PHE A 95 -20.79 -2.34 -1.06
C PHE A 95 -22.14 -2.37 -0.32
N ASP A 96 -22.30 -3.26 0.66
CA ASP A 96 -23.52 -3.38 1.44
C ASP A 96 -23.81 -2.13 2.29
N ALA A 97 -22.78 -1.35 2.61
CA ALA A 97 -22.89 -0.10 3.36
C ALA A 97 -23.27 1.13 2.50
N LEU A 98 -23.20 1.00 1.17
CA LEU A 98 -23.61 2.07 0.24
C LEU A 98 -25.11 2.34 0.34
N SER A 99 -25.53 3.56 -0.03
CA SER A 99 -26.94 3.86 -0.21
C SER A 99 -27.59 3.01 -1.31
N ALA A 100 -28.92 2.90 -1.30
CA ALA A 100 -29.64 2.11 -2.30
C ALA A 100 -29.38 2.59 -3.76
N ASP A 101 -29.22 3.90 -3.95
CA ASP A 101 -28.96 4.49 -5.28
C ASP A 101 -27.53 4.15 -5.75
N GLU A 102 -26.55 4.21 -4.87
CA GLU A 102 -25.15 3.83 -5.17
C GLU A 102 -25.02 2.33 -5.42
N GLN A 103 -25.68 1.48 -4.61
CA GLN A 103 -25.76 0.04 -4.88
C GLN A 103 -26.36 -0.24 -6.25
N ALA A 104 -27.46 0.45 -6.60
CA ALA A 104 -28.12 0.27 -7.90
C ALA A 104 -27.20 0.70 -9.07
N TYR A 105 -26.32 1.67 -8.86
CA TYR A 105 -25.31 2.07 -9.84
C TYR A 105 -24.27 0.97 -10.08
N PHE A 106 -23.69 0.40 -9.02
CA PHE A 106 -22.62 -0.61 -9.12
C PHE A 106 -23.12 -2.03 -9.40
N GLN A 107 -24.36 -2.37 -9.00
CA GLN A 107 -24.92 -3.73 -9.06
C GLN A 107 -24.80 -4.39 -10.45
N PRO A 108 -25.07 -3.69 -11.58
CA PRO A 108 -24.91 -4.30 -12.89
C PRO A 108 -23.50 -4.78 -13.19
N THR A 109 -22.49 -4.04 -12.72
CA THR A 109 -21.06 -4.43 -12.86
C THR A 109 -20.74 -5.64 -11.98
N VAL A 110 -21.22 -5.64 -10.73
CA VAL A 110 -21.04 -6.77 -9.81
C VAL A 110 -21.68 -8.04 -10.37
N ASP A 111 -22.90 -7.95 -10.91
CA ASP A 111 -23.60 -9.10 -11.48
C ASP A 111 -22.89 -9.62 -12.74
N ALA A 112 -22.38 -8.73 -13.59
CA ALA A 112 -21.61 -9.12 -14.78
C ALA A 112 -20.31 -9.86 -14.45
N MET A 113 -19.71 -9.64 -13.26
CA MET A 113 -18.49 -10.32 -12.82
C MET A 113 -18.75 -11.70 -12.17
N ALA A 114 -19.98 -12.13 -11.97
CA ALA A 114 -20.27 -13.38 -11.26
C ALA A 114 -19.75 -14.62 -11.99
N SER A 115 -19.94 -14.70 -13.31
CA SER A 115 -19.40 -15.80 -14.12
C SER A 115 -17.90 -15.79 -14.17
N GLU A 116 -17.29 -14.61 -14.39
CA GLU A 116 -15.86 -14.43 -14.46
C GLU A 116 -15.16 -14.84 -13.15
N ALA A 117 -15.72 -14.45 -12.01
CA ALA A 117 -15.20 -14.86 -10.71
C ALA A 117 -15.19 -16.38 -10.54
N SER A 118 -16.25 -17.06 -10.99
CA SER A 118 -16.32 -18.53 -10.99
C SER A 118 -15.29 -19.16 -11.92
N ASP A 119 -15.11 -18.62 -13.12
CA ASP A 119 -14.17 -19.13 -14.13
C ASP A 119 -12.72 -18.95 -13.69
N LEU A 120 -12.44 -17.88 -12.94
CA LEU A 120 -11.14 -17.62 -12.32
C LEU A 120 -10.92 -18.40 -11.02
N GLY A 121 -11.91 -19.16 -10.54
CA GLY A 121 -11.81 -19.98 -9.32
C GLY A 121 -11.80 -19.15 -8.02
N LEU A 122 -12.37 -17.95 -8.05
CA LEU A 122 -12.46 -17.07 -6.87
C LEU A 122 -13.62 -17.49 -5.96
N GLY A 123 -13.53 -17.10 -4.67
CA GLY A 123 -14.57 -17.35 -3.69
C GLY A 123 -15.86 -16.59 -3.94
N GLU A 124 -16.85 -16.77 -3.06
CA GLU A 124 -18.20 -16.22 -3.20
C GLU A 124 -18.23 -14.70 -3.41
N ASN A 125 -17.30 -13.97 -2.76
CA ASN A 125 -17.19 -12.52 -2.84
C ASN A 125 -16.33 -12.03 -4.01
N GLY A 126 -15.70 -12.92 -4.78
CA GLY A 126 -14.80 -12.59 -5.88
C GLY A 126 -15.41 -11.65 -6.92
N LYS A 127 -16.73 -11.72 -7.16
CA LYS A 127 -17.44 -10.80 -8.06
C LYS A 127 -17.35 -9.33 -7.65
N TYR A 128 -17.33 -9.03 -6.34
CA TYR A 128 -17.16 -7.66 -5.84
C TYR A 128 -15.72 -7.16 -6.06
N ALA A 129 -14.75 -8.05 -5.84
CA ALA A 129 -13.36 -7.75 -6.14
C ALA A 129 -13.14 -7.45 -7.63
N LEU A 130 -13.62 -8.33 -8.52
CA LEU A 130 -13.50 -8.12 -9.96
C LEU A 130 -14.23 -6.88 -10.44
N ALA A 131 -15.40 -6.58 -9.89
CA ALA A 131 -16.17 -5.37 -10.24
C ALA A 131 -15.37 -4.11 -9.84
N TRP A 132 -14.85 -4.06 -8.61
CA TRP A 132 -14.03 -2.95 -8.15
C TRP A 132 -12.75 -2.80 -8.98
N ILE A 133 -12.01 -3.90 -9.21
CA ILE A 133 -10.78 -3.91 -10.04
C ILE A 133 -11.09 -3.42 -11.45
N LYS A 134 -12.16 -3.91 -12.07
CA LYS A 134 -12.56 -3.48 -13.41
C LYS A 134 -12.79 -1.97 -13.46
N LEU A 135 -13.62 -1.45 -12.58
CA LEU A 135 -13.93 -0.03 -12.52
C LEU A 135 -12.66 0.81 -12.25
N TRP A 136 -11.80 0.35 -11.33
CA TRP A 136 -10.53 1.01 -11.05
C TRP A 136 -9.60 1.05 -12.26
N VAL A 137 -9.37 -0.10 -12.92
CA VAL A 137 -8.46 -0.20 -14.08
C VAL A 137 -8.99 0.62 -15.27
N GLU A 138 -10.30 0.68 -15.44
CA GLU A 138 -10.94 1.44 -16.52
C GLU A 138 -11.06 2.95 -16.23
N SER A 139 -10.74 3.40 -15.00
CA SER A 139 -10.91 4.81 -14.63
C SER A 139 -9.66 5.51 -14.11
N TYR A 140 -8.66 4.79 -13.52
CA TYR A 140 -7.52 5.46 -12.91
C TYR A 140 -6.64 6.17 -13.94
N ASN A 141 -6.11 7.33 -13.55
CA ASN A 141 -5.15 8.12 -14.33
C ASN A 141 -3.73 7.63 -14.01
N ALA A 142 -3.10 6.96 -14.98
CA ALA A 142 -1.79 6.35 -14.82
C ALA A 142 -0.68 7.39 -14.59
N GLN A 143 0.12 7.17 -13.58
CA GLN A 143 1.25 8.00 -13.20
C GLN A 143 2.56 7.19 -13.27
N THR A 144 3.68 7.88 -13.45
CA THR A 144 4.99 7.24 -13.57
C THR A 144 5.60 6.83 -12.23
N ASP A 145 5.21 7.48 -11.13
CA ASP A 145 5.72 7.25 -9.77
C ASP A 145 4.73 7.83 -8.74
N ASP A 146 4.84 7.39 -7.50
CA ASP A 146 4.13 7.95 -6.34
C ASP A 146 4.52 9.43 -6.07
N GLY A 147 5.72 9.86 -6.47
CA GLY A 147 6.17 11.25 -6.33
C GLY A 147 5.28 12.24 -7.07
N PRO A 148 5.04 12.09 -8.38
CA PRO A 148 4.09 12.91 -9.13
C PRO A 148 2.68 12.92 -8.51
N ILE A 149 2.19 11.78 -8.04
CA ILE A 149 0.88 11.69 -7.36
C ILE A 149 0.89 12.58 -6.11
N CYS A 150 1.90 12.41 -5.25
CA CYS A 150 2.04 13.21 -4.05
C CYS A 150 2.09 14.71 -4.36
N ASN A 151 2.95 15.12 -5.31
CA ASN A 151 3.11 16.52 -5.71
C ASN A 151 1.80 17.13 -6.22
N THR A 152 0.99 16.34 -6.94
CA THR A 152 -0.34 16.80 -7.38
C THR A 152 -1.26 17.01 -6.19
N LEU A 153 -1.39 16.02 -5.31
CA LEU A 153 -2.36 16.05 -4.21
C LEU A 153 -2.06 17.15 -3.17
N VAL A 154 -0.78 17.47 -2.92
CA VAL A 154 -0.41 18.51 -1.94
C VAL A 154 -0.55 19.91 -2.48
N ASP A 155 -0.78 20.10 -3.78
CA ASP A 155 -1.02 21.41 -4.38
C ASP A 155 -2.46 21.85 -4.16
N LYS A 156 -2.63 23.06 -3.64
CA LYS A 156 -3.95 23.64 -3.35
C LYS A 156 -4.86 23.75 -4.58
N SER A 157 -4.30 23.76 -5.79
CA SER A 157 -5.05 23.83 -7.04
C SER A 157 -5.64 22.47 -7.48
N ALA A 158 -5.20 21.37 -6.87
CA ALA A 158 -5.65 20.00 -7.21
C ALA A 158 -7.01 19.65 -6.57
N THR A 159 -7.89 20.60 -6.46
CA THR A 159 -9.24 20.46 -5.89
C THR A 159 -9.94 19.19 -6.39
N ASP A 160 -10.46 18.40 -5.45
CA ASP A 160 -11.21 17.15 -5.70
C ASP A 160 -10.40 16.03 -6.39
N GLN A 161 -9.06 16.12 -6.41
CA GLN A 161 -8.20 15.02 -6.85
C GLN A 161 -7.94 14.03 -5.71
N PHE A 162 -7.82 12.77 -6.07
CA PHE A 162 -7.41 11.72 -5.13
C PHE A 162 -6.43 10.73 -5.80
N GLY A 163 -5.80 9.89 -5.00
CA GLY A 163 -4.90 8.86 -5.49
C GLY A 163 -4.57 7.80 -4.45
N LEU A 164 -3.96 6.73 -4.90
CA LEU A 164 -3.38 5.67 -4.07
C LEU A 164 -1.86 5.72 -4.22
N LEU A 165 -1.16 6.09 -3.15
CA LEU A 165 0.28 6.34 -3.18
C LEU A 165 0.94 5.96 -1.85
N VAL A 166 2.27 5.80 -1.90
CA VAL A 166 3.07 5.53 -0.71
C VAL A 166 2.95 6.69 0.29
N TYR A 167 2.47 6.38 1.49
CA TYR A 167 2.20 7.35 2.55
C TYR A 167 3.43 8.17 2.92
N SER A 168 4.59 7.53 3.01
CA SER A 168 5.85 8.18 3.36
C SER A 168 6.34 9.23 2.34
N LYS A 169 5.73 9.37 1.17
CA LYS A 169 6.04 10.44 0.22
C LYS A 169 5.73 11.83 0.79
N LEU A 170 4.79 11.94 1.72
CA LEU A 170 4.47 13.23 2.37
C LEU A 170 5.67 13.86 3.10
N ARG A 171 6.62 13.06 3.57
CA ARG A 171 7.84 13.55 4.24
C ARG A 171 8.74 14.44 3.36
N SER A 172 8.62 14.29 2.04
CA SER A 172 9.47 15.00 1.06
C SER A 172 8.81 16.27 0.53
N VAL A 173 7.66 16.66 1.06
CA VAL A 173 6.91 17.84 0.59
C VAL A 173 7.58 19.11 1.08
N GLU A 174 7.97 19.97 0.13
CA GLU A 174 8.45 21.32 0.43
C GLU A 174 7.26 22.26 0.60
N GLU A 175 7.00 22.66 1.83
CA GLU A 175 5.89 23.56 2.18
C GLU A 175 6.02 24.95 1.53
N SER A 176 4.93 25.48 1.01
CA SER A 176 4.82 26.80 0.41
C SER A 176 3.43 27.40 0.62
N ALA A 177 3.15 28.56 0.03
CA ALA A 177 1.81 29.17 0.10
C ALA A 177 0.70 28.35 -0.59
N THR A 178 1.07 27.48 -1.54
CA THR A 178 0.13 26.68 -2.34
C THR A 178 0.33 25.17 -2.16
N VAL A 179 1.50 24.73 -1.71
CA VAL A 179 1.86 23.32 -1.51
C VAL A 179 1.97 23.04 -0.03
N SER A 180 1.21 22.06 0.48
CA SER A 180 1.23 21.69 1.88
C SER A 180 0.69 20.28 2.09
N VAL A 181 1.28 19.52 3.02
CA VAL A 181 0.70 18.25 3.48
C VAL A 181 -0.67 18.45 4.16
N ASN A 182 -0.98 19.68 4.62
CA ASN A 182 -2.30 20.01 5.18
C ASN A 182 -3.41 20.12 4.11
N ASN A 183 -3.05 20.17 2.83
CA ASN A 183 -4.02 20.13 1.73
C ASN A 183 -4.51 18.70 1.42
N VAL A 184 -4.04 17.69 2.17
CA VAL A 184 -4.33 16.27 1.92
C VAL A 184 -4.97 15.63 3.14
N ASN A 185 -5.99 14.82 2.91
CA ASN A 185 -6.57 13.91 3.89
C ASN A 185 -6.30 12.45 3.51
N VAL A 186 -6.13 11.61 4.53
CA VAL A 186 -6.14 10.15 4.39
C VAL A 186 -7.58 9.66 4.52
N ALA A 187 -8.10 9.00 3.51
CA ALA A 187 -9.51 8.61 3.48
C ALA A 187 -9.90 7.71 4.65
N ALA A 188 -9.08 6.71 4.96
CA ALA A 188 -9.34 5.78 6.05
C ALA A 188 -9.37 6.41 7.46
N TYR A 189 -8.93 7.66 7.61
CA TYR A 189 -9.00 8.39 8.90
C TYR A 189 -10.32 9.11 9.12
N GLN A 190 -11.20 9.11 8.14
CA GLN A 190 -12.52 9.74 8.31
C GLN A 190 -13.44 8.88 9.18
N ASP A 191 -14.20 9.53 10.03
CA ASP A 191 -15.22 8.87 10.83
C ASP A 191 -16.26 8.20 9.90
N GLY A 192 -16.46 6.90 10.08
CA GLY A 192 -17.42 6.14 9.29
C GLY A 192 -16.90 5.61 7.96
N TYR A 193 -15.63 5.82 7.62
CA TYR A 193 -15.05 5.24 6.41
C TYR A 193 -15.22 3.72 6.37
N THR A 194 -15.62 3.19 5.21
CA THR A 194 -15.84 1.75 4.99
C THR A 194 -15.02 1.21 3.82
N GLY A 195 -14.58 -0.04 3.97
CA GLY A 195 -13.85 -0.79 2.95
C GLY A 195 -12.32 -0.70 3.10
N ILE A 196 -11.62 -0.94 2.01
CA ILE A 196 -10.15 -1.00 2.01
C ILE A 196 -9.53 0.39 2.18
N GLY A 197 -8.61 0.53 3.14
CA GLY A 197 -7.92 1.81 3.43
C GLY A 197 -6.62 1.99 2.65
N GLY A 198 -6.04 0.90 2.14
CA GLY A 198 -4.77 0.94 1.42
C GLY A 198 -4.16 -0.44 1.23
N PHE A 199 -2.87 -0.45 0.86
CA PHE A 199 -2.10 -1.64 0.54
C PHE A 199 -0.73 -1.61 1.21
N GLY A 200 -0.44 -2.62 2.04
CA GLY A 200 0.84 -2.82 2.71
C GLY A 200 1.68 -3.87 2.01
N TYR A 201 2.94 -3.55 1.72
CA TYR A 201 3.89 -4.45 1.08
C TYR A 201 5.27 -4.35 1.71
N CYS A 202 6.04 -5.44 1.65
CA CYS A 202 7.36 -5.51 2.27
C CYS A 202 8.49 -5.20 1.30
N HIS A 203 9.50 -4.48 1.80
CA HIS A 203 10.82 -4.45 1.19
C HIS A 203 11.68 -5.56 1.76
N TYR A 204 12.24 -6.40 0.88
CA TYR A 204 13.09 -7.51 1.26
C TYR A 204 14.56 -7.22 0.98
N LEU A 205 15.44 -7.74 1.84
CA LEU A 205 16.89 -7.57 1.74
C LEU A 205 17.56 -8.87 1.33
N PHE A 206 18.54 -8.75 0.44
CA PHE A 206 19.34 -9.85 -0.05
C PHE A 206 20.80 -9.44 -0.19
N VAL A 207 21.68 -10.43 -0.18
CA VAL A 207 23.09 -10.29 -0.58
C VAL A 207 23.23 -10.85 -2.00
N THR A 208 23.97 -10.19 -2.89
CA THR A 208 24.26 -10.76 -4.20
C THR A 208 25.36 -11.82 -4.07
N ASP A 209 25.19 -12.96 -4.73
CA ASP A 209 26.16 -14.10 -4.70
C ASP A 209 27.59 -13.65 -5.07
N ASN A 210 27.70 -12.77 -6.05
CA ASN A 210 28.99 -12.25 -6.49
C ASN A 210 29.49 -11.01 -5.72
N SER A 211 28.94 -10.72 -4.55
CA SER A 211 29.40 -9.59 -3.71
C SER A 211 30.88 -9.77 -3.36
N PRO A 212 31.74 -8.77 -3.62
CA PRO A 212 33.14 -8.83 -3.23
C PRO A 212 33.33 -8.73 -1.71
N LEU A 213 32.34 -8.26 -0.98
CA LEU A 213 32.33 -8.03 0.48
C LEU A 213 31.05 -8.56 1.14
N PRO A 214 30.77 -9.88 1.06
CA PRO A 214 29.48 -10.42 1.53
C PRO A 214 29.28 -10.20 3.04
N TRP A 215 30.34 -10.31 3.85
CA TRP A 215 30.25 -10.07 5.30
C TRP A 215 29.95 -8.62 5.64
N THR A 216 30.47 -7.65 4.86
CA THR A 216 30.13 -6.24 5.03
C THR A 216 28.66 -5.99 4.68
N ALA A 217 28.16 -6.62 3.62
CA ALA A 217 26.75 -6.56 3.26
C ALA A 217 25.85 -7.15 4.37
N CYS A 218 26.21 -8.33 4.92
CA CYS A 218 25.50 -8.91 6.05
C CYS A 218 25.52 -8.00 7.30
N ALA A 219 26.67 -7.42 7.62
CA ALA A 219 26.78 -6.49 8.76
C ALA A 219 25.91 -5.24 8.55
N PHE A 220 25.87 -4.71 7.34
CA PHE A 220 25.00 -3.57 7.00
C PHE A 220 23.52 -3.93 7.09
N ILE A 221 23.12 -5.11 6.59
CA ILE A 221 21.75 -5.62 6.73
C ILE A 221 21.38 -5.77 8.21
N ALA A 222 22.26 -6.36 9.03
CA ALA A 222 22.03 -6.48 10.47
C ALA A 222 21.89 -5.11 11.14
N TYR A 223 22.72 -4.14 10.77
CA TYR A 223 22.64 -2.78 11.29
C TYR A 223 21.28 -2.14 10.95
N MET A 224 20.83 -2.21 9.69
CA MET A 224 19.55 -1.63 9.26
C MET A 224 18.34 -2.30 9.91
N THR A 225 18.39 -3.61 10.16
CA THR A 225 17.22 -4.36 10.63
C THR A 225 17.18 -4.58 12.14
N CYS A 226 18.30 -4.38 12.84
CA CYS A 226 18.43 -4.69 14.26
C CYS A 226 18.76 -3.49 15.14
N THR A 227 18.93 -2.29 14.57
CA THR A 227 19.23 -1.09 15.37
C THR A 227 18.30 0.07 15.02
N GLU A 228 17.98 0.90 16.00
CA GLU A 228 17.21 2.13 15.81
C GLU A 228 17.90 3.06 14.82
N ASP A 229 19.19 3.35 15.03
CA ASP A 229 19.97 4.23 14.14
C ASP A 229 19.97 3.74 12.69
N GLY A 230 20.15 2.43 12.49
CA GLY A 230 20.18 1.83 11.16
C GLY A 230 18.84 1.91 10.44
N PHE A 231 17.76 1.71 11.17
CA PHE A 231 16.40 1.76 10.60
C PHE A 231 15.88 3.20 10.45
N SER A 232 16.32 4.15 11.29
CA SER A 232 15.78 5.52 11.32
C SER A 232 15.86 6.25 9.98
N ALA A 233 16.85 5.92 9.14
CA ALA A 233 16.97 6.47 7.79
C ALA A 233 15.82 6.07 6.85
N TRP A 234 15.11 4.99 7.18
CA TRP A 234 14.05 4.38 6.34
C TRP A 234 12.66 4.64 6.89
N GLY A 235 12.49 4.54 8.20
CA GLY A 235 11.19 4.43 8.82
C GLY A 235 11.00 5.29 10.07
N LYS A 236 11.72 6.39 10.23
CA LYS A 236 11.39 7.36 11.29
C LYS A 236 10.17 8.23 10.97
N ASP A 237 9.74 8.21 9.71
CA ASP A 237 8.60 8.95 9.21
C ASP A 237 7.37 8.04 9.07
N MET A 238 6.23 8.63 8.72
CA MET A 238 4.98 7.93 8.51
C MET A 238 5.03 6.85 7.42
N GLY A 239 4.23 5.83 7.55
CA GLY A 239 3.94 4.84 6.52
C GLY A 239 5.06 3.86 6.19
N GLY A 240 6.09 3.77 7.04
CA GLY A 240 7.15 2.77 6.94
C GLY A 240 7.40 2.13 8.31
N TYR A 241 7.18 0.83 8.43
CA TYR A 241 7.17 0.12 9.72
C TYR A 241 8.22 -0.97 9.75
N SER A 242 9.10 -0.94 10.77
CA SER A 242 10.14 -1.95 10.94
C SER A 242 9.56 -3.36 11.04
N SER A 243 10.21 -4.30 10.39
CA SER A 243 9.90 -5.73 10.55
C SER A 243 10.45 -6.32 11.84
N ASN A 244 11.27 -5.57 12.57
CA ASN A 244 11.82 -5.97 13.87
C ASN A 244 11.02 -5.28 14.99
N PRO A 245 10.26 -6.01 15.82
CA PRO A 245 9.44 -5.42 16.87
C PRO A 245 10.20 -4.55 17.85
N THR A 246 11.42 -4.95 18.24
CA THR A 246 12.26 -4.18 19.17
C THR A 246 12.69 -2.84 18.56
N VAL A 247 13.00 -2.84 17.26
CA VAL A 247 13.35 -1.60 16.54
C VAL A 247 12.12 -0.73 16.37
N ALA A 248 10.95 -1.32 16.05
CA ALA A 248 9.69 -0.60 15.93
C ALA A 248 9.33 0.13 17.24
N GLU A 249 9.46 -0.54 18.39
CA GLU A 249 9.25 0.07 19.71
C GLU A 249 10.24 1.21 19.99
N ALA A 250 11.52 1.06 19.63
CA ALA A 250 12.53 2.10 19.83
C ALA A 250 12.25 3.33 18.93
N ILE A 251 11.90 3.13 17.68
CA ILE A 251 11.50 4.21 16.75
C ILE A 251 10.27 4.93 17.27
N GLU A 252 9.25 4.20 17.71
CA GLU A 252 8.04 4.81 18.30
C GLU A 252 8.39 5.66 19.53
N ALA A 253 9.25 5.15 20.42
CA ALA A 253 9.62 5.85 21.64
C ALA A 253 10.45 7.12 21.35
N THR A 254 11.31 7.10 20.32
CA THR A 254 12.22 8.21 20.00
C THR A 254 11.56 9.26 19.12
N TYR A 255 10.85 8.84 18.07
CA TYR A 255 10.34 9.74 17.02
C TYR A 255 8.82 9.91 17.05
N GLY A 256 8.07 9.09 17.79
CA GLY A 256 6.61 9.06 17.72
C GLY A 256 6.10 8.71 16.31
N HIS A 257 6.83 7.84 15.63
CA HIS A 257 6.65 7.48 14.22
C HIS A 257 5.20 7.12 13.88
N GLN A 258 4.55 6.39 14.78
CA GLN A 258 3.14 5.98 14.65
C GLN A 258 2.18 7.17 14.67
N LYS A 259 2.65 8.34 15.07
CA LYS A 259 1.92 9.60 15.12
C LYS A 259 2.36 10.60 14.05
N GLY A 260 2.96 10.10 12.96
CA GLY A 260 3.39 10.90 11.84
C GLY A 260 4.84 11.40 11.92
N GLY A 261 5.51 11.23 13.03
CA GLY A 261 6.93 11.55 13.18
C GLY A 261 7.30 13.04 13.20
N TYR A 262 6.35 13.96 12.92
CA TYR A 262 6.62 15.38 12.90
C TYR A 262 6.89 15.93 14.31
N VAL A 263 8.01 16.64 14.47
CA VAL A 263 8.36 17.34 15.70
C VAL A 263 8.45 18.84 15.41
N ASP A 264 7.56 19.62 16.01
CA ASP A 264 7.49 21.07 15.81
C ASP A 264 8.82 21.76 16.17
N GLY A 265 9.33 22.59 15.28
CA GLY A 265 10.62 23.27 15.40
C GLY A 265 11.84 22.40 15.09
N VAL A 266 11.66 21.12 14.76
CA VAL A 266 12.73 20.19 14.36
C VAL A 266 12.53 19.76 12.90
N ASP A 267 11.34 19.29 12.56
CA ASP A 267 11.03 18.89 11.20
C ASP A 267 10.57 20.07 10.34
N THR A 268 10.82 19.96 9.05
CA THR A 268 10.59 21.06 8.11
C THR A 268 9.20 21.06 7.49
N PHE A 269 8.40 20.02 7.74
CA PHE A 269 7.04 19.91 7.24
C PHE A 269 6.10 19.32 8.30
N PRO A 270 4.84 19.76 8.36
CA PRO A 270 3.83 19.11 9.17
C PRO A 270 3.43 17.77 8.53
N ALA A 271 3.56 16.68 9.28
CA ALA A 271 3.13 15.37 8.84
C ALA A 271 1.64 15.14 9.14
N LYS A 272 0.96 14.32 8.34
CA LYS A 272 -0.31 13.75 8.72
C LYS A 272 -0.08 12.78 9.88
N ASP A 273 -1.03 12.70 10.79
CA ASP A 273 -0.95 11.81 11.95
C ASP A 273 -0.99 10.35 11.46
N ASP A 274 0.10 9.63 11.66
CA ASP A 274 0.16 8.20 11.33
C ASP A 274 -0.33 7.40 12.52
N HIS A 275 -1.45 6.70 12.35
CA HIS A 275 -2.05 5.88 13.41
C HIS A 275 -1.25 4.60 13.69
N GLY A 276 -0.21 4.30 12.90
CA GLY A 276 0.70 3.20 13.10
C GLY A 276 0.23 1.86 12.53
N TYR A 277 1.18 0.92 12.45
CA TYR A 277 0.97 -0.37 11.78
C TYR A 277 -0.18 -1.18 12.37
N GLU A 278 -0.28 -1.21 13.71
CA GLU A 278 -1.35 -1.94 14.40
C GLU A 278 -2.74 -1.37 14.08
N TRP A 279 -2.87 -0.06 14.02
CA TRP A 279 -4.12 0.57 13.62
C TRP A 279 -4.47 0.22 12.17
N TRP A 280 -3.50 0.34 11.26
CA TRP A 280 -3.72 0.05 9.84
C TRP A 280 -4.17 -1.38 9.59
N THR A 281 -3.57 -2.35 10.28
CA THR A 281 -3.92 -3.76 10.11
C THR A 281 -5.24 -4.16 10.78
N ASN A 282 -5.63 -3.47 11.86
CA ASN A 282 -6.84 -3.81 12.62
C ASN A 282 -8.04 -2.96 12.22
N GLN A 283 -7.87 -1.65 12.04
CA GLN A 283 -8.96 -0.70 11.83
C GLN A 283 -8.92 -0.03 10.44
N GLY A 284 -7.73 0.28 9.95
CA GLY A 284 -7.52 0.93 8.66
C GLY A 284 -7.75 0.03 7.45
N LYS A 285 -8.08 -1.24 7.68
CA LYS A 285 -8.32 -2.25 6.64
C LYS A 285 -7.26 -2.21 5.54
N LEU A 286 -6.00 -2.28 5.98
CA LEU A 286 -4.84 -2.36 5.08
C LEU A 286 -4.78 -3.76 4.46
N VAL A 287 -4.89 -3.82 3.13
CA VAL A 287 -4.66 -5.05 2.37
C VAL A 287 -3.16 -5.37 2.46
N LEU A 288 -2.79 -6.52 3.00
CA LEU A 288 -1.39 -6.92 3.12
C LEU A 288 -0.98 -7.83 1.97
N GLU A 289 0.17 -7.52 1.36
CA GLU A 289 0.73 -8.35 0.29
C GLU A 289 1.08 -9.75 0.79
N ASP A 290 0.57 -10.76 0.11
CA ASP A 290 1.05 -12.12 0.15
C ASP A 290 1.68 -12.47 -1.21
N PRO A 291 3.03 -12.56 -1.30
CA PRO A 291 3.71 -12.86 -2.56
C PRO A 291 3.38 -14.25 -3.11
N GLU A 292 3.01 -15.22 -2.25
CA GLU A 292 2.62 -16.57 -2.69
C GLU A 292 1.24 -16.52 -3.34
N TYR A 293 0.27 -15.86 -2.71
CA TYR A 293 -1.04 -15.64 -3.30
C TYR A 293 -0.95 -14.85 -4.61
N CYS A 294 -0.23 -13.72 -4.63
CA CYS A 294 -0.02 -12.94 -5.84
C CYS A 294 0.56 -13.79 -6.99
N SER A 295 1.55 -14.63 -6.68
CA SER A 295 2.14 -15.54 -7.67
C SER A 295 1.16 -16.60 -8.17
N SER A 296 0.26 -17.08 -7.31
CA SER A 296 -0.73 -18.12 -7.67
C SER A 296 -1.79 -17.62 -8.63
N VAL A 297 -2.21 -16.35 -8.50
CA VAL A 297 -3.27 -15.74 -9.33
C VAL A 297 -2.73 -14.91 -10.50
N ALA A 298 -1.43 -14.68 -10.57
CA ALA A 298 -0.81 -13.81 -11.58
C ALA A 298 -1.12 -14.24 -13.02
N PHE A 299 -1.23 -15.54 -13.28
CA PHE A 299 -1.53 -16.05 -14.63
C PHE A 299 -3.02 -15.92 -14.96
N THR A 300 -3.91 -16.13 -14.02
CA THR A 300 -5.37 -16.11 -14.22
C THR A 300 -5.91 -14.69 -14.11
N VAL A 301 -5.90 -14.12 -12.92
CA VAL A 301 -6.37 -12.74 -12.66
C VAL A 301 -5.54 -11.71 -13.42
N GLY A 302 -4.22 -11.91 -13.51
CA GLY A 302 -3.35 -11.00 -14.25
C GLY A 302 -3.69 -10.94 -15.73
N SER A 303 -3.90 -12.08 -16.38
CA SER A 303 -4.33 -12.12 -17.79
C SER A 303 -5.70 -11.48 -18.00
N TRP A 304 -6.62 -11.64 -17.04
CA TRP A 304 -7.91 -10.98 -17.09
C TRP A 304 -7.79 -9.45 -16.99
N ILE A 305 -6.95 -8.94 -16.05
CA ILE A 305 -6.69 -7.49 -15.93
C ILE A 305 -6.12 -6.91 -17.22
N GLU A 306 -5.23 -7.64 -17.91
CA GLU A 306 -4.64 -7.19 -19.19
C GLU A 306 -5.66 -7.06 -20.33
N LEU A 307 -6.83 -7.70 -20.23
CA LEU A 307 -7.91 -7.55 -21.22
C LEU A 307 -8.80 -6.33 -20.95
N LEU A 308 -8.69 -5.70 -19.79
CA LEU A 308 -9.49 -4.52 -19.45
C LEU A 308 -9.03 -3.28 -20.23
N THR A 309 -9.96 -2.43 -20.59
CA THR A 309 -9.67 -1.16 -21.26
C THR A 309 -9.15 -0.15 -20.24
N LYS A 310 -7.89 0.27 -20.40
CA LYS A 310 -7.31 1.29 -19.51
C LYS A 310 -7.78 2.69 -19.89
N TYR A 311 -8.01 3.51 -18.88
CA TYR A 311 -8.30 4.92 -19.07
C TYR A 311 -7.10 5.62 -19.71
N SER A 312 -7.36 6.53 -20.64
CA SER A 312 -6.38 7.41 -21.23
C SER A 312 -6.88 8.85 -21.06
N ALA A 313 -6.20 9.60 -20.21
CA ALA A 313 -6.41 11.04 -20.15
C ALA A 313 -6.05 11.63 -21.52
N GLY A 314 -7.04 12.22 -22.20
CA GLY A 314 -6.90 12.83 -23.52
C GLY A 314 -5.95 14.03 -23.55
#